data_31668b49813279c20b258743ab3e7122
#
_entry.id   31668b49813279c20b258743ab3e7122
#
_cell.length_a   1.000
_cell.length_b   1.000
_cell.length_c   1.000
_cell.angle_alpha   90.00
_cell.angle_beta   90.00
_cell.angle_gamma   90.00
#
_symmetry.space_group_name_H-M   'P 1'
#
loop_
_entity.id
_entity.type
_entity.pdbx_description
1 polymer ?
#
loop_
_entity_poly.entity_id
_entity_poly.type
_entity_poly.pdbx_seq_one_letter_code
_entity_poly.pdbx_strand_id
1 'polypeptide(L)'
;MEQRNNLVLQGTETFSRGQLDNLALENGALVLDSVAGRSLLYGSYTTPEFAMPAFCNLNVSWNAHAPRDTMVEVRCRVYAAGAWTAWMSFGKWAPDYPRCSVSSQSEDGMIFLMGDTVTVAAPGGGTGVQLQVNLSTNNDKVTPAVRLLAAAVRPLAWEKRNGHALNRRLYLPEYCLSAHDPSFGREMDLPLVMAALMNRWGEDILPEEVAYAMEDGSTRSTGNTAFAAAAAGCCGYPCWQAWMDLTDLREQIHDGCSVAVQVERRVRGQRDPVRLWMGLRGFGHDDAVMADFVLLNDPTADTDGAVNCTMALVDFMRYFTGKAIALRPKQREAEADRPRRLRCDLRAGSEPGVYYFERRGEPADLPEDFSGWIACAPHDGVAHATTAHRTFLRCTRTEDGGVQFPPELLAAGGRYSVYAVDQTGTMRVAEVRLPKPKPAPASTEPKANGQTGDAPAQP
;
A
#
# COMPACT_ATOMS: atom_id res chain seq x y z
N MET A 1 5.11 -35.91 0.04
CA MET A 1 5.32 -34.46 0.30
C MET A 1 3.97 -33.80 0.08
N GLU A 2 3.42 -33.21 1.12
CA GLU A 2 2.17 -32.46 1.00
C GLU A 2 2.39 -31.29 0.04
N GLN A 3 1.60 -31.20 -1.03
CA GLN A 3 1.72 -30.12 -2.01
C GLN A 3 1.25 -28.82 -1.35
N ARG A 4 2.14 -27.85 -1.21
CA ARG A 4 1.83 -26.56 -0.59
C ARG A 4 1.17 -25.64 -1.62
N ASN A 5 0.13 -24.91 -1.17
CA ASN A 5 -0.56 -23.91 -1.98
C ASN A 5 0.29 -22.65 -2.25
N ASN A 6 1.29 -22.41 -1.41
CA ASN A 6 2.11 -21.21 -1.46
C ASN A 6 3.57 -21.60 -1.64
N LEU A 7 4.21 -21.06 -2.67
CA LEU A 7 5.62 -21.18 -2.98
C LEU A 7 6.27 -19.82 -2.75
N VAL A 8 7.29 -19.76 -1.89
CA VAL A 8 8.09 -18.55 -1.66
C VAL A 8 9.55 -18.87 -1.95
N LEU A 9 10.13 -18.16 -2.90
CA LEU A 9 11.50 -18.30 -3.37
C LEU A 9 12.30 -17.11 -2.89
N GLN A 10 13.31 -17.35 -2.05
CA GLN A 10 14.14 -16.30 -1.45
C GLN A 10 15.56 -16.85 -1.21
N GLY A 11 16.55 -15.98 -1.44
CA GLY A 11 17.95 -16.26 -1.14
C GLY A 11 18.68 -17.08 -2.21
N THR A 12 20.02 -17.07 -2.12
CA THR A 12 20.93 -17.65 -3.11
C THR A 12 20.66 -19.13 -3.38
N GLU A 13 20.45 -19.94 -2.34
CA GLU A 13 20.22 -21.39 -2.51
C GLU A 13 18.97 -21.68 -3.37
N THR A 14 17.91 -20.90 -3.18
CA THR A 14 16.66 -21.11 -3.91
C THR A 14 16.78 -20.61 -5.36
N PHE A 15 17.36 -19.42 -5.56
CA PHE A 15 17.51 -18.87 -6.90
C PHE A 15 18.55 -19.62 -7.74
N SER A 16 19.58 -20.22 -7.15
CA SER A 16 20.58 -21.03 -7.89
C SER A 16 20.01 -22.28 -8.58
N ARG A 17 18.77 -22.67 -8.22
CA ARG A 17 18.09 -23.83 -8.84
C ARG A 17 17.47 -23.52 -10.20
N GLY A 18 17.33 -22.25 -10.56
CA GLY A 18 16.80 -21.82 -11.86
C GLY A 18 17.87 -21.50 -12.86
N GLN A 19 17.45 -21.06 -14.04
CA GLN A 19 18.32 -20.67 -15.13
C GLN A 19 18.54 -19.15 -15.11
N LEU A 20 19.81 -18.75 -15.05
CA LEU A 20 20.25 -17.36 -15.14
C LEU A 20 20.75 -17.09 -16.56
N ASP A 21 20.30 -16.00 -17.16
CA ASP A 21 20.79 -15.47 -18.43
C ASP A 21 21.11 -13.99 -18.25
N ASN A 22 22.37 -13.60 -18.35
CA ASN A 22 22.87 -12.25 -18.06
C ASN A 22 22.55 -11.74 -16.65
N LEU A 23 22.33 -12.63 -15.70
CA LEU A 23 22.11 -12.32 -14.29
C LEU A 23 23.13 -12.99 -13.39
N ALA A 24 23.41 -12.33 -12.27
CA ALA A 24 24.21 -12.84 -11.17
C ALA A 24 23.37 -12.92 -9.87
N LEU A 25 23.88 -13.70 -8.90
CA LEU A 25 23.33 -13.80 -7.56
C LEU A 25 24.21 -13.02 -6.60
N GLU A 26 23.73 -11.89 -6.10
CA GLU A 26 24.47 -11.05 -5.16
C GLU A 26 23.63 -10.82 -3.89
N ASN A 27 24.22 -11.10 -2.74
CA ASN A 27 23.58 -10.90 -1.42
C ASN A 27 22.15 -11.50 -1.33
N GLY A 28 21.93 -12.65 -1.97
CA GLY A 28 20.62 -13.33 -1.97
C GLY A 28 19.61 -12.75 -2.95
N ALA A 29 20.02 -11.87 -3.85
CA ALA A 29 19.17 -11.26 -4.86
C ALA A 29 19.63 -11.63 -6.28
N LEU A 30 18.67 -11.62 -7.22
CA LEU A 30 18.93 -11.62 -8.66
C LEU A 30 19.26 -10.19 -9.10
N VAL A 31 20.40 -10.00 -9.72
CA VAL A 31 20.87 -8.71 -10.26
C VAL A 31 21.35 -8.90 -11.70
N LEU A 32 21.42 -7.83 -12.48
CA LEU A 32 22.10 -7.89 -13.79
C LEU A 32 23.57 -8.22 -13.59
N ASP A 33 24.08 -9.15 -14.39
CA ASP A 33 25.52 -9.46 -14.41
C ASP A 33 26.33 -8.27 -14.93
N SER A 34 27.60 -8.24 -14.62
CA SER A 34 28.48 -7.12 -14.96
C SER A 34 29.74 -7.56 -15.70
N VAL A 35 30.15 -6.76 -16.67
CA VAL A 35 31.41 -6.91 -17.40
C VAL A 35 32.23 -5.64 -17.20
N ALA A 36 33.46 -5.80 -16.70
CA ALA A 36 34.37 -4.68 -16.41
C ALA A 36 33.73 -3.59 -15.51
N GLY A 37 32.90 -3.99 -14.53
CA GLY A 37 32.26 -3.10 -13.58
C GLY A 37 31.06 -2.32 -14.13
N ARG A 38 30.53 -2.73 -15.29
CA ARG A 38 29.31 -2.17 -15.88
C ARG A 38 28.24 -3.25 -15.97
N SER A 39 27.04 -2.95 -15.50
CA SER A 39 25.90 -3.87 -15.59
C SER A 39 25.50 -4.12 -17.04
N LEU A 40 25.16 -5.34 -17.35
CA LEU A 40 24.48 -5.66 -18.61
C LEU A 40 23.11 -4.97 -18.65
N LEU A 41 22.65 -4.61 -19.83
CA LEU A 41 21.41 -3.81 -19.97
C LEU A 41 20.14 -4.63 -19.81
N TYR A 42 20.24 -5.94 -19.96
CA TYR A 42 19.11 -6.87 -19.87
C TYR A 42 19.57 -8.25 -19.42
N GLY A 43 18.74 -8.90 -18.62
CA GLY A 43 18.93 -10.28 -18.22
C GLY A 43 17.62 -10.92 -17.77
N SER A 44 17.59 -12.25 -17.76
CA SER A 44 16.42 -12.99 -17.33
C SER A 44 16.74 -14.14 -16.39
N TYR A 45 15.80 -14.45 -15.52
CA TYR A 45 15.83 -15.61 -14.64
C TYR A 45 14.58 -16.44 -14.86
N THR A 46 14.74 -17.74 -15.06
CA THR A 46 13.62 -18.68 -15.19
C THR A 46 13.73 -19.72 -14.08
N THR A 47 12.66 -19.85 -13.28
CA THR A 47 12.60 -20.84 -12.20
C THR A 47 12.56 -22.27 -12.76
N PRO A 48 12.85 -23.29 -11.94
CA PRO A 48 12.38 -24.65 -12.22
C PRO A 48 10.85 -24.68 -12.38
N GLU A 49 10.35 -25.73 -13.00
CA GLU A 49 8.92 -26.03 -13.05
C GLU A 49 8.46 -26.58 -11.69
N PHE A 50 7.37 -26.02 -11.15
CA PHE A 50 6.82 -26.44 -9.88
C PHE A 50 5.48 -27.13 -10.09
N ALA A 51 5.39 -28.38 -9.62
CA ALA A 51 4.11 -29.07 -9.49
C ALA A 51 3.30 -28.46 -8.34
N MET A 52 2.05 -28.11 -8.61
CA MET A 52 1.12 -27.51 -7.65
C MET A 52 -0.12 -28.40 -7.50
N PRO A 53 -0.86 -28.31 -6.37
CA PRO A 53 -2.21 -28.88 -6.30
C PRO A 53 -3.05 -28.34 -7.45
N ALA A 54 -3.98 -29.12 -7.99
CA ALA A 54 -4.87 -28.64 -9.05
C ALA A 54 -5.60 -27.37 -8.59
N PHE A 55 -5.49 -26.27 -9.36
CA PHE A 55 -5.92 -24.94 -8.95
C PHE A 55 -6.74 -24.19 -10.01
N CYS A 56 -7.57 -23.26 -9.53
CA CYS A 56 -8.37 -22.36 -10.37
C CYS A 56 -7.84 -20.92 -10.41
N ASN A 57 -7.05 -20.49 -9.43
CA ASN A 57 -6.42 -19.15 -9.44
C ASN A 57 -4.94 -19.26 -9.06
N LEU A 58 -4.13 -18.39 -9.65
CA LEU A 58 -2.73 -18.18 -9.31
C LEU A 58 -2.49 -16.68 -9.11
N ASN A 59 -1.87 -16.32 -8.00
CA ASN A 59 -1.35 -15.00 -7.74
C ASN A 59 0.18 -15.06 -7.65
N VAL A 60 0.85 -14.11 -8.29
CA VAL A 60 2.31 -13.98 -8.25
C VAL A 60 2.68 -12.65 -7.60
N SER A 61 3.70 -12.65 -6.78
CA SER A 61 4.22 -11.46 -6.14
C SER A 61 5.74 -11.49 -6.07
N TRP A 62 6.33 -10.32 -5.91
CA TRP A 62 7.79 -10.14 -5.85
C TRP A 62 8.17 -9.03 -4.89
N ASN A 63 9.41 -9.10 -4.39
CA ASN A 63 10.05 -7.98 -3.72
C ASN A 63 11.30 -7.60 -4.50
N ALA A 64 11.34 -6.38 -4.97
CA ALA A 64 12.39 -5.89 -5.84
C ALA A 64 12.84 -4.48 -5.44
N HIS A 65 14.13 -4.25 -5.58
CA HIS A 65 14.74 -2.95 -5.64
C HIS A 65 14.87 -2.56 -7.10
N ALA A 66 14.23 -1.49 -7.51
CA ALA A 66 14.27 -0.99 -8.88
C ALA A 66 14.66 0.50 -8.85
N PRO A 67 15.98 0.81 -8.78
CA PRO A 67 16.43 2.20 -8.77
C PRO A 67 16.09 2.90 -10.08
N ARG A 68 16.24 4.22 -10.09
CA ARG A 68 15.99 5.02 -11.29
C ARG A 68 16.68 4.44 -12.52
N ASP A 69 16.05 4.55 -13.67
CA ASP A 69 16.48 4.00 -14.97
C ASP A 69 16.42 2.47 -15.07
N THR A 70 15.85 1.78 -14.09
CA THR A 70 15.70 0.32 -14.10
C THR A 70 14.25 -0.13 -14.13
N MET A 71 14.03 -1.38 -14.53
CA MET A 71 12.71 -1.99 -14.59
C MET A 71 12.79 -3.48 -14.26
N VAL A 72 11.76 -3.96 -13.58
CA VAL A 72 11.51 -5.36 -13.29
C VAL A 72 10.20 -5.78 -13.96
N GLU A 73 10.20 -6.89 -14.68
CA GLU A 73 9.00 -7.52 -15.20
C GLU A 73 8.95 -8.96 -14.69
N VAL A 74 7.82 -9.36 -14.11
CA VAL A 74 7.59 -10.74 -13.67
C VAL A 74 6.55 -11.39 -14.56
N ARG A 75 6.83 -12.62 -14.99
CA ARG A 75 5.96 -13.42 -15.85
C ARG A 75 5.71 -14.77 -15.22
N CYS A 76 4.62 -15.39 -15.60
CA CYS A 76 4.35 -16.78 -15.29
C CYS A 76 3.87 -17.55 -16.54
N ARG A 77 3.99 -18.87 -16.46
CA ARG A 77 3.24 -19.80 -17.32
C ARG A 77 2.63 -20.90 -16.46
N VAL A 78 1.51 -21.42 -16.93
CA VAL A 78 0.72 -22.42 -16.23
C VAL A 78 0.68 -23.70 -17.05
N TYR A 79 0.87 -24.84 -16.40
CA TYR A 79 0.62 -26.14 -17.01
C TYR A 79 -0.82 -26.56 -16.73
N ALA A 80 -1.61 -26.70 -17.78
CA ALA A 80 -3.00 -27.11 -17.72
C ALA A 80 -3.40 -27.86 -18.98
N ALA A 81 -4.36 -28.76 -18.91
CA ALA A 81 -4.83 -29.56 -20.07
C ALA A 81 -3.71 -30.24 -20.86
N GLY A 82 -2.59 -30.63 -20.23
CA GLY A 82 -1.49 -31.34 -20.83
C GLY A 82 -0.41 -30.48 -21.52
N ALA A 83 -0.50 -29.13 -21.42
CA ALA A 83 0.45 -28.22 -22.06
C ALA A 83 0.76 -27.00 -21.18
N TRP A 84 1.92 -26.36 -21.44
CA TRP A 84 2.26 -25.07 -20.90
C TRP A 84 1.63 -23.94 -21.73
N THR A 85 1.08 -22.93 -21.04
CA THR A 85 0.69 -21.67 -21.72
C THR A 85 1.90 -20.92 -22.25
N ALA A 86 1.67 -19.95 -23.13
CA ALA A 86 2.62 -18.87 -23.35
C ALA A 86 2.91 -18.11 -22.03
N TRP A 87 4.01 -17.36 -22.01
CA TRP A 87 4.36 -16.51 -20.88
C TRP A 87 3.36 -15.34 -20.75
N MET A 88 2.77 -15.19 -19.58
CA MET A 88 1.87 -14.09 -19.22
C MET A 88 2.62 -13.11 -18.31
N SER A 89 2.61 -11.83 -18.67
CA SER A 89 3.29 -10.77 -17.93
C SER A 89 2.36 -10.14 -16.90
N PHE A 90 2.84 -9.95 -15.66
CA PHE A 90 2.15 -9.15 -14.64
C PHE A 90 2.38 -7.65 -14.82
N GLY A 91 3.11 -7.25 -15.85
CA GLY A 91 3.39 -5.86 -16.17
C GLY A 91 4.75 -5.39 -15.67
N LYS A 92 4.87 -4.08 -15.51
CA LYS A 92 6.14 -3.41 -15.24
C LYS A 92 6.15 -2.80 -13.84
N TRP A 93 7.24 -3.06 -13.14
CA TRP A 93 7.56 -2.45 -11.86
C TRP A 93 8.81 -1.58 -12.00
N ALA A 94 8.64 -0.27 -11.85
CA ALA A 94 9.71 0.73 -11.90
C ALA A 94 9.29 1.99 -11.12
N PRO A 95 10.21 2.73 -10.49
CA PRO A 95 9.85 3.96 -9.76
C PRO A 95 9.60 5.15 -10.69
N ASP A 96 10.31 5.25 -11.82
CA ASP A 96 10.29 6.42 -12.72
C ASP A 96 9.27 6.29 -13.86
N TYR A 97 8.77 5.09 -14.11
CA TYR A 97 7.77 4.82 -15.14
C TYR A 97 6.44 4.48 -14.48
N PRO A 98 5.30 4.75 -15.12
CA PRO A 98 4.05 4.27 -14.62
C PRO A 98 4.12 2.75 -14.40
N ARG A 99 3.98 2.32 -13.17
CA ARG A 99 3.77 0.92 -12.86
C ARG A 99 2.47 0.52 -13.52
N CYS A 100 2.47 -0.51 -14.32
CA CYS A 100 1.28 -0.92 -15.03
C CYS A 100 1.18 -2.44 -15.13
N SER A 101 0.03 -2.97 -14.74
CA SER A 101 -0.34 -4.35 -15.00
C SER A 101 -0.74 -4.55 -16.47
N VAL A 102 -0.73 -5.79 -16.90
CA VAL A 102 -1.11 -6.21 -18.26
C VAL A 102 -2.13 -7.33 -18.14
N SER A 103 -3.16 -7.29 -18.98
CA SER A 103 -4.09 -8.41 -19.13
C SER A 103 -3.70 -9.24 -20.35
N SER A 104 -3.78 -10.56 -20.21
CA SER A 104 -3.51 -11.50 -21.29
C SER A 104 -4.35 -12.78 -21.15
N GLN A 105 -4.46 -13.55 -22.22
CA GLN A 105 -5.17 -14.83 -22.19
C GLN A 105 -4.46 -15.86 -23.07
N SER A 106 -4.69 -17.15 -22.76
CA SER A 106 -4.29 -18.27 -23.63
C SER A 106 -5.09 -18.24 -24.95
N GLU A 107 -4.56 -18.92 -25.98
CA GLU A 107 -5.19 -18.97 -27.32
C GLU A 107 -6.62 -19.51 -27.28
N ASP A 108 -6.88 -20.45 -26.39
CA ASP A 108 -8.21 -21.07 -26.19
C ASP A 108 -9.13 -20.23 -25.26
N GLY A 109 -8.62 -19.14 -24.68
CA GLY A 109 -9.35 -18.28 -23.74
C GLY A 109 -9.67 -18.92 -22.37
N MET A 110 -9.15 -20.12 -22.10
CA MET A 110 -9.45 -20.85 -20.86
C MET A 110 -8.58 -20.43 -19.67
N ILE A 111 -7.45 -19.77 -19.94
CA ILE A 111 -6.54 -19.24 -18.93
C ILE A 111 -6.30 -17.77 -19.22
N PHE A 112 -6.59 -16.93 -18.24
CA PHE A 112 -6.45 -15.49 -18.43
C PHE A 112 -5.88 -14.81 -17.19
N LEU A 113 -5.01 -13.84 -17.42
CA LEU A 113 -4.46 -12.94 -16.43
C LEU A 113 -5.22 -11.60 -16.48
N MET A 114 -5.73 -11.17 -15.33
CA MET A 114 -6.34 -9.87 -15.16
C MET A 114 -5.76 -9.20 -13.91
N GLY A 115 -5.05 -8.09 -14.11
CA GLY A 115 -4.37 -7.37 -13.02
C GLY A 115 -3.32 -8.24 -12.33
N ASP A 116 -3.65 -8.80 -11.17
CA ASP A 116 -2.75 -9.58 -10.32
C ASP A 116 -3.12 -11.07 -10.20
N THR A 117 -4.12 -11.51 -10.96
CA THR A 117 -4.68 -12.86 -10.79
C THR A 117 -4.79 -13.59 -12.13
N VAL A 118 -4.15 -14.76 -12.23
CA VAL A 118 -4.40 -15.71 -13.30
C VAL A 118 -5.57 -16.58 -12.91
N THR A 119 -6.58 -16.65 -13.77
CA THR A 119 -7.72 -17.56 -13.62
C THR A 119 -7.60 -18.70 -14.61
N VAL A 120 -7.78 -19.93 -14.12
CA VAL A 120 -7.71 -21.16 -14.90
C VAL A 120 -9.10 -21.79 -14.93
N ALA A 121 -9.80 -21.61 -16.05
CA ALA A 121 -11.10 -22.21 -16.32
C ALA A 121 -11.02 -23.56 -17.06
N ALA A 122 -9.81 -24.00 -17.43
CA ALA A 122 -9.58 -25.28 -18.08
C ALA A 122 -10.05 -26.45 -17.19
N PRO A 123 -10.66 -27.49 -17.77
CA PRO A 123 -11.06 -28.68 -17.01
C PRO A 123 -9.86 -29.31 -16.28
N GLY A 124 -10.05 -29.62 -14.99
CA GLY A 124 -8.97 -30.13 -14.13
C GLY A 124 -8.05 -29.06 -13.55
N GLY A 125 -8.23 -27.78 -13.94
CA GLY A 125 -7.43 -26.66 -13.45
C GLY A 125 -5.98 -26.67 -13.93
N GLY A 126 -5.19 -25.76 -13.34
CA GLY A 126 -3.73 -25.74 -13.48
C GLY A 126 -3.08 -26.73 -12.52
N THR A 127 -1.98 -27.36 -12.91
CA THR A 127 -1.23 -28.32 -12.08
C THR A 127 0.26 -28.03 -12.01
N GLY A 128 0.74 -27.03 -12.76
CA GLY A 128 2.13 -26.59 -12.73
C GLY A 128 2.25 -25.08 -12.90
N VAL A 129 3.31 -24.53 -12.31
CA VAL A 129 3.66 -23.10 -12.39
C VAL A 129 5.15 -22.98 -12.68
N GLN A 130 5.50 -22.04 -13.53
CA GLN A 130 6.86 -21.59 -13.72
C GLN A 130 6.89 -20.08 -13.79
N LEU A 131 7.87 -19.46 -13.15
CA LEU A 131 8.04 -18.00 -13.11
C LEU A 131 9.25 -17.58 -13.93
N GLN A 132 9.17 -16.39 -14.49
CA GLN A 132 10.30 -15.73 -15.14
C GLN A 132 10.38 -14.28 -14.66
N VAL A 133 11.60 -13.80 -14.45
CA VAL A 133 11.90 -12.41 -14.14
C VAL A 133 12.79 -11.85 -15.23
N ASN A 134 12.41 -10.69 -15.73
CA ASN A 134 13.23 -9.91 -16.66
C ASN A 134 13.69 -8.63 -15.92
N LEU A 135 14.99 -8.41 -15.93
CA LEU A 135 15.62 -7.21 -15.39
C LEU A 135 16.16 -6.37 -16.54
N SER A 136 15.99 -5.07 -16.47
CA SER A 136 16.59 -4.17 -17.45
C SER A 136 17.03 -2.85 -16.81
N THR A 137 18.03 -2.21 -17.42
CA THR A 137 18.52 -0.89 -17.05
C THR A 137 18.85 -0.08 -18.31
N ASN A 138 18.62 1.25 -18.24
CA ASN A 138 19.08 2.20 -19.24
C ASN A 138 20.43 2.85 -18.82
N ASN A 139 20.95 2.47 -17.65
CA ASN A 139 22.16 3.02 -17.08
C ASN A 139 23.04 1.88 -16.55
N ASP A 140 24.16 1.62 -17.22
CA ASP A 140 25.08 0.53 -16.92
C ASP A 140 25.80 0.63 -15.56
N LYS A 141 25.52 1.69 -14.78
CA LYS A 141 26.04 1.89 -13.42
C LYS A 141 25.07 1.44 -12.33
N VAL A 142 23.83 1.10 -12.70
CA VAL A 142 22.79 0.68 -11.75
C VAL A 142 22.14 -0.59 -12.23
N THR A 143 21.82 -1.46 -11.28
CA THR A 143 21.12 -2.73 -11.52
C THR A 143 19.88 -2.83 -10.63
N PRO A 144 18.75 -3.31 -11.14
CA PRO A 144 17.65 -3.73 -10.29
C PRO A 144 18.00 -5.04 -9.56
N ALA A 145 17.35 -5.29 -8.43
CA ALA A 145 17.58 -6.49 -7.64
C ALA A 145 16.26 -7.13 -7.22
N VAL A 146 16.06 -8.42 -7.51
CA VAL A 146 14.88 -9.18 -7.03
C VAL A 146 15.30 -10.11 -5.91
N ARG A 147 14.62 -10.00 -4.76
CA ARG A 147 14.97 -10.70 -3.52
C ARG A 147 14.00 -11.79 -3.14
N LEU A 148 12.76 -11.68 -3.60
CA LEU A 148 11.70 -12.64 -3.34
C LEU A 148 10.80 -12.77 -4.56
N LEU A 149 10.46 -13.99 -4.89
CA LEU A 149 9.39 -14.36 -5.81
C LEU A 149 8.43 -15.29 -5.08
N ALA A 150 7.14 -15.13 -5.29
CA ALA A 150 6.15 -16.03 -4.72
C ALA A 150 5.06 -16.36 -5.73
N ALA A 151 4.58 -17.60 -5.66
CA ALA A 151 3.39 -18.06 -6.37
C ALA A 151 2.42 -18.68 -5.36
N ALA A 152 1.19 -18.22 -5.36
CA ALA A 152 0.14 -18.71 -4.49
C ALA A 152 -1.04 -19.20 -5.32
N VAL A 153 -1.48 -20.43 -5.10
CA VAL A 153 -2.58 -21.04 -5.86
C VAL A 153 -3.79 -21.29 -4.96
N ARG A 154 -4.97 -21.06 -5.52
CA ARG A 154 -6.23 -21.50 -4.91
C ARG A 154 -6.56 -22.89 -5.44
N PRO A 155 -6.49 -23.95 -4.61
CA PRO A 155 -6.81 -25.29 -5.05
C PRO A 155 -8.27 -25.41 -5.48
N LEU A 156 -8.54 -26.30 -6.42
CA LEU A 156 -9.91 -26.66 -6.81
C LEU A 156 -10.70 -27.25 -5.63
N ALA A 157 -10.06 -28.10 -4.84
CA ALA A 157 -10.59 -28.67 -3.60
C ALA A 157 -10.16 -27.83 -2.40
N TRP A 158 -10.59 -26.55 -2.38
CA TRP A 158 -10.25 -25.63 -1.29
C TRP A 158 -11.10 -25.91 -0.04
N GLU A 159 -10.47 -26.45 0.98
CA GLU A 159 -11.07 -26.61 2.30
C GLU A 159 -10.51 -25.55 3.25
N LYS A 160 -11.41 -24.82 3.91
CA LYS A 160 -11.02 -23.87 4.96
C LYS A 160 -10.82 -24.64 6.27
N ARG A 161 -9.67 -25.29 6.42
CA ARG A 161 -9.32 -26.02 7.65
C ARG A 161 -9.39 -25.07 8.84
N ASN A 162 -9.90 -25.58 9.96
CA ASN A 162 -10.06 -24.84 11.20
C ASN A 162 -9.15 -25.42 12.28
N GLY A 163 -7.85 -25.25 12.17
CA GLY A 163 -6.86 -25.78 13.11
C GLY A 163 -7.16 -25.56 14.60
N HIS A 164 -6.15 -25.67 15.45
CA HIS A 164 -6.30 -25.51 16.90
C HIS A 164 -6.75 -24.11 17.29
N ALA A 165 -7.56 -24.01 18.35
CA ALA A 165 -7.97 -22.73 18.92
C ALA A 165 -6.73 -21.88 19.31
N LEU A 166 -6.77 -20.60 19.04
CA LEU A 166 -5.73 -19.65 19.40
C LEU A 166 -6.39 -18.45 20.11
N ASN A 167 -5.88 -18.13 21.29
CA ASN A 167 -6.25 -16.91 22.00
C ASN A 167 -5.03 -15.99 22.03
N ARG A 168 -4.90 -15.13 21.02
CA ARG A 168 -3.79 -14.20 20.88
C ARG A 168 -4.23 -12.93 20.17
N ARG A 169 -3.84 -11.79 20.74
CA ARG A 169 -4.11 -10.46 20.23
C ARG A 169 -2.80 -9.76 19.90
N LEU A 170 -2.72 -9.18 18.71
CA LEU A 170 -1.61 -8.34 18.27
C LEU A 170 -2.08 -6.89 18.19
N TYR A 171 -1.16 -5.97 18.43
CA TYR A 171 -1.39 -4.55 18.14
C TYR A 171 -1.26 -4.31 16.64
N LEU A 172 -2.15 -3.51 16.08
CA LEU A 172 -2.09 -3.02 14.71
C LEU A 172 -2.57 -1.58 14.70
N PRO A 173 -1.83 -0.61 14.12
CA PRO A 173 -2.28 0.76 13.99
C PRO A 173 -3.63 0.89 13.31
N GLU A 174 -4.41 1.88 13.72
CA GLU A 174 -5.80 2.10 13.33
C GLU A 174 -5.85 3.21 12.29
N TYR A 175 -6.30 2.89 11.07
CA TYR A 175 -6.49 3.84 9.99
C TYR A 175 -7.84 3.61 9.34
N CYS A 176 -8.68 4.64 9.24
CA CYS A 176 -9.98 4.57 8.57
C CYS A 176 -9.98 5.32 7.24
N LEU A 177 -10.85 4.91 6.33
CA LEU A 177 -10.98 5.53 5.00
C LEU A 177 -11.33 7.01 5.06
N SER A 178 -12.17 7.41 6.01
CA SER A 178 -12.67 8.78 6.13
C SER A 178 -11.62 9.82 6.49
N ALA A 179 -10.49 9.39 7.08
CA ALA A 179 -9.39 10.27 7.49
C ALA A 179 -8.33 10.47 6.39
N HIS A 180 -8.44 9.76 5.26
CA HIS A 180 -7.41 9.71 4.23
C HIS A 180 -7.89 10.23 2.87
N ASP A 181 -7.05 10.10 1.84
CA ASP A 181 -7.31 10.69 0.53
C ASP A 181 -8.57 10.12 -0.14
N PRO A 182 -9.63 10.92 -0.36
CA PRO A 182 -10.87 10.45 -0.96
C PRO A 182 -10.74 10.13 -2.46
N SER A 183 -9.66 10.52 -3.12
CA SER A 183 -9.47 10.29 -4.57
C SER A 183 -9.35 8.80 -4.92
N PHE A 184 -8.86 7.98 -3.99
CA PHE A 184 -8.82 6.52 -4.14
C PHE A 184 -10.12 5.82 -3.72
N GLY A 185 -11.04 6.53 -3.09
CA GLY A 185 -12.31 5.97 -2.65
C GLY A 185 -12.14 4.72 -1.77
N ARG A 186 -12.88 3.64 -2.09
CA ARG A 186 -12.82 2.38 -1.32
C ARG A 186 -11.53 1.59 -1.55
N GLU A 187 -10.82 1.83 -2.62
CA GLU A 187 -9.57 1.12 -2.93
C GLU A 187 -8.42 1.53 -2.01
N MET A 188 -8.64 2.56 -1.18
CA MET A 188 -7.71 2.93 -0.12
C MET A 188 -7.66 1.91 1.02
N ASP A 189 -8.57 0.94 1.10
CA ASP A 189 -8.60 -0.09 2.15
C ASP A 189 -7.30 -0.92 2.18
N LEU A 190 -6.79 -1.35 1.02
CA LEU A 190 -5.53 -2.10 0.94
C LEU A 190 -4.31 -1.26 1.35
N PRO A 191 -4.08 -0.05 0.85
CA PRO A 191 -3.03 0.83 1.33
C PRO A 191 -3.04 1.09 2.85
N LEU A 192 -4.24 1.29 3.44
CA LEU A 192 -4.41 1.48 4.88
C LEU A 192 -3.94 0.27 5.67
N VAL A 193 -4.36 -0.92 5.26
CA VAL A 193 -3.95 -2.17 5.90
C VAL A 193 -2.44 -2.39 5.72
N MET A 194 -1.88 -2.16 4.54
CA MET A 194 -0.45 -2.33 4.29
C MET A 194 0.40 -1.36 5.10
N ALA A 195 -0.02 -0.10 5.21
CA ALA A 195 0.64 0.88 6.09
C ALA A 195 0.59 0.43 7.55
N ALA A 196 -0.57 -0.05 8.02
CA ALA A 196 -0.71 -0.56 9.38
C ALA A 196 0.21 -1.77 9.65
N LEU A 197 0.33 -2.70 8.70
CA LEU A 197 1.22 -3.86 8.82
C LEU A 197 2.70 -3.44 8.93
N MET A 198 3.15 -2.46 8.14
CA MET A 198 4.53 -1.96 8.19
C MET A 198 4.78 -1.12 9.45
N ASN A 199 3.86 -0.21 9.79
CA ASN A 199 3.98 0.66 10.96
C ASN A 199 3.95 -0.10 12.28
N ARG A 200 3.29 -1.26 12.34
CA ARG A 200 3.39 -2.18 13.46
C ARG A 200 4.84 -2.56 13.80
N TRP A 201 5.70 -2.65 12.80
CA TRP A 201 7.13 -2.98 12.93
C TRP A 201 8.04 -1.76 13.05
N GLY A 202 7.45 -0.58 13.30
CA GLY A 202 8.19 0.66 13.51
C GLY A 202 8.49 1.44 12.23
N GLU A 203 7.90 1.08 11.09
CA GLU A 203 7.92 1.95 9.93
C GLU A 203 7.06 3.17 10.22
N ASP A 204 7.46 4.31 9.71
CA ASP A 204 6.70 5.55 9.82
C ASP A 204 6.27 5.97 8.41
N ILE A 205 5.22 5.30 7.87
CA ILE A 205 4.74 5.51 6.51
C ILE A 205 3.26 5.87 6.52
N LEU A 206 2.87 6.89 5.77
CA LEU A 206 1.47 7.24 5.59
C LEU A 206 0.79 6.27 4.61
N PRO A 207 -0.50 5.96 4.81
CA PRO A 207 -1.28 5.21 3.83
C PRO A 207 -1.23 5.78 2.41
N GLU A 208 -1.17 7.11 2.26
CA GLU A 208 -1.03 7.79 0.99
C GLU A 208 0.32 7.51 0.32
N GLU A 209 1.42 7.44 1.07
CA GLU A 209 2.73 7.03 0.51
C GLU A 209 2.64 5.62 -0.07
N VAL A 210 1.97 4.71 0.64
CA VAL A 210 1.75 3.33 0.17
C VAL A 210 0.83 3.31 -1.04
N ALA A 211 -0.28 4.06 -1.02
CA ALA A 211 -1.24 4.13 -2.11
C ALA A 211 -0.56 4.57 -3.42
N TYR A 212 0.18 5.68 -3.39
CA TYR A 212 0.88 6.18 -4.56
C TYR A 212 2.02 5.26 -4.99
N ALA A 213 2.73 4.62 -4.03
CA ALA A 213 3.79 3.66 -4.35
C ALA A 213 3.28 2.38 -5.03
N MET A 214 2.03 1.98 -4.81
CA MET A 214 1.44 0.77 -5.37
C MET A 214 0.37 1.03 -6.43
N GLU A 215 0.07 2.28 -6.79
CA GLU A 215 -0.92 2.60 -7.82
C GLU A 215 -0.58 1.92 -9.15
N ASP A 216 -1.57 1.24 -9.70
CA ASP A 216 -1.47 0.61 -11.02
C ASP A 216 -1.86 1.62 -12.10
N GLY A 217 -0.88 2.12 -12.84
CA GLY A 217 -1.08 3.15 -13.87
C GLY A 217 -2.01 2.74 -15.01
N SER A 218 -2.21 1.42 -15.23
CA SER A 218 -3.13 0.93 -16.27
C SER A 218 -4.60 1.09 -15.87
N THR A 219 -4.92 0.99 -14.59
CA THR A 219 -6.27 1.03 -14.05
C THR A 219 -6.53 2.23 -13.15
N ARG A 220 -5.51 2.95 -12.76
CA ARG A 220 -5.53 4.02 -11.74
C ARG A 220 -6.07 3.53 -10.40
N SER A 221 -5.75 2.29 -10.07
CA SER A 221 -6.24 1.56 -8.90
C SER A 221 -5.11 1.21 -7.94
N THR A 222 -5.41 1.16 -6.66
CA THR A 222 -4.53 0.64 -5.60
C THR A 222 -4.90 -0.78 -5.17
N GLY A 223 -5.78 -1.45 -5.93
CA GLY A 223 -6.24 -2.81 -5.64
C GLY A 223 -5.29 -3.93 -6.09
N ASN A 224 -4.19 -3.62 -6.80
CA ASN A 224 -3.23 -4.60 -7.28
C ASN A 224 -2.36 -5.14 -6.13
N THR A 225 -2.63 -6.38 -5.71
CA THR A 225 -1.97 -6.99 -4.55
C THR A 225 -0.52 -7.41 -4.81
N ALA A 226 -0.13 -7.61 -6.08
CA ALA A 226 1.27 -7.82 -6.43
C ALA A 226 2.09 -6.54 -6.21
N PHE A 227 1.54 -5.38 -6.61
CA PHE A 227 2.17 -4.10 -6.38
C PHE A 227 2.18 -3.71 -4.90
N ALA A 228 1.16 -4.10 -4.12
CA ALA A 228 1.18 -3.93 -2.66
C ALA A 228 2.35 -4.70 -2.02
N ALA A 229 2.56 -5.95 -2.41
CA ALA A 229 3.68 -6.75 -1.93
C ALA A 229 5.03 -6.16 -2.37
N ALA A 230 5.14 -5.69 -3.62
CA ALA A 230 6.34 -5.05 -4.13
C ALA A 230 6.67 -3.74 -3.41
N ALA A 231 5.67 -2.89 -3.11
CA ALA A 231 5.84 -1.66 -2.35
C ALA A 231 6.35 -1.93 -0.92
N ALA A 232 5.80 -2.94 -0.22
CA ALA A 232 6.32 -3.35 1.08
C ALA A 232 7.76 -3.90 0.97
N GLY A 233 8.07 -4.62 -0.11
CA GLY A 233 9.41 -5.11 -0.42
C GLY A 233 10.44 -3.99 -0.55
N CYS A 234 10.10 -2.87 -1.16
CA CYS A 234 10.94 -1.66 -1.23
C CYS A 234 11.24 -1.07 0.15
N CYS A 235 10.36 -1.26 1.12
CA CYS A 235 10.59 -0.87 2.51
C CYS A 235 11.42 -1.89 3.32
N GLY A 236 11.89 -2.98 2.70
CA GLY A 236 12.72 -4.00 3.33
C GLY A 236 11.93 -5.13 4.02
N TYR A 237 10.62 -5.19 3.86
CA TYR A 237 9.75 -6.23 4.42
C TYR A 237 9.56 -7.37 3.42
N PRO A 238 9.92 -8.62 3.77
CA PRO A 238 9.47 -9.77 2.99
C PRO A 238 7.95 -9.82 2.97
N CYS A 239 7.36 -9.70 1.77
CA CYS A 239 5.92 -9.58 1.59
C CYS A 239 5.47 -10.35 0.35
N TRP A 240 4.39 -11.11 0.47
CA TRP A 240 3.86 -11.91 -0.63
C TRP A 240 2.36 -12.17 -0.50
N GLN A 241 1.71 -12.40 -1.64
CA GLN A 241 0.34 -12.89 -1.69
C GLN A 241 0.29 -14.37 -1.30
N ALA A 242 -0.77 -14.78 -0.63
CA ALA A 242 -0.99 -16.15 -0.21
C ALA A 242 -2.46 -16.55 -0.32
N TRP A 243 -2.71 -17.84 -0.52
CA TRP A 243 -3.99 -18.47 -0.26
C TRP A 243 -3.88 -19.20 1.08
N MET A 244 -4.65 -18.74 2.06
CA MET A 244 -4.58 -19.20 3.45
C MET A 244 -5.92 -19.74 3.93
N ASP A 245 -5.89 -20.81 4.72
CA ASP A 245 -7.02 -21.24 5.53
C ASP A 245 -6.91 -20.70 6.97
N LEU A 246 -7.80 -21.11 7.88
CA LEU A 246 -7.74 -20.64 9.26
C LEU A 246 -6.53 -21.19 10.03
N THR A 247 -6.03 -22.36 9.66
CA THR A 247 -4.82 -22.92 10.25
C THR A 247 -3.63 -22.05 9.93
N ASP A 248 -3.47 -21.71 8.64
CA ASP A 248 -2.41 -20.83 8.18
C ASP A 248 -2.47 -19.43 8.84
N LEU A 249 -3.68 -18.86 8.94
CA LEU A 249 -3.87 -17.56 9.60
C LEU A 249 -3.52 -17.59 11.09
N ARG A 250 -3.88 -18.68 11.79
CA ARG A 250 -3.52 -18.87 13.22
C ARG A 250 -2.02 -19.01 13.40
N GLU A 251 -1.34 -19.72 12.50
CA GLU A 251 0.13 -19.82 12.51
C GLU A 251 0.77 -18.43 12.34
N GLN A 252 0.27 -17.59 11.41
CA GLN A 252 0.77 -16.22 11.25
C GLN A 252 0.63 -15.42 12.55
N ILE A 253 -0.56 -15.45 13.18
CA ILE A 253 -0.81 -14.75 14.43
C ILE A 253 0.03 -15.37 15.58
N HIS A 254 0.19 -16.69 15.60
CA HIS A 254 1.06 -17.38 16.57
C HIS A 254 2.51 -16.91 16.43
N ASP A 255 3.00 -16.69 15.21
CA ASP A 255 4.35 -16.17 14.95
C ASP A 255 4.48 -14.65 15.22
N GLY A 256 3.40 -14.01 15.64
CA GLY A 256 3.38 -12.58 15.92
C GLY A 256 3.19 -11.71 14.68
N CYS A 257 2.80 -12.28 13.55
CA CYS A 257 2.58 -11.57 12.29
C CYS A 257 1.09 -11.32 12.04
N SER A 258 0.69 -10.05 11.96
CA SER A 258 -0.61 -9.65 11.44
C SER A 258 -0.66 -9.86 9.92
N VAL A 259 -1.86 -10.06 9.37
CA VAL A 259 -2.06 -10.44 7.97
C VAL A 259 -3.12 -9.54 7.35
N ALA A 260 -2.91 -9.07 6.12
CA ALA A 260 -4.01 -8.50 5.34
C ALA A 260 -4.87 -9.63 4.80
N VAL A 261 -6.17 -9.61 5.09
CA VAL A 261 -7.15 -10.61 4.66
C VAL A 261 -8.23 -9.98 3.80
N GLN A 262 -8.59 -10.64 2.70
CA GLN A 262 -9.67 -10.18 1.85
C GLN A 262 -10.99 -10.82 2.30
N VAL A 263 -11.98 -9.96 2.58
CA VAL A 263 -13.35 -10.41 2.89
C VAL A 263 -14.31 -9.97 1.79
N GLU A 264 -15.33 -10.78 1.53
CA GLU A 264 -16.35 -10.51 0.57
C GLU A 264 -17.70 -10.42 1.29
N ARG A 265 -18.33 -9.26 1.25
CA ARG A 265 -19.62 -9.01 1.90
C ARG A 265 -20.68 -8.66 0.86
N ARG A 266 -21.88 -9.20 1.03
CA ARG A 266 -23.05 -8.75 0.28
C ARG A 266 -23.66 -7.54 0.97
N VAL A 267 -23.64 -6.40 0.29
CA VAL A 267 -24.25 -5.17 0.76
C VAL A 267 -25.67 -5.09 0.22
N ARG A 268 -26.65 -4.81 1.12
CA ARG A 268 -28.06 -4.68 0.73
C ARG A 268 -28.23 -3.58 -0.33
N GLY A 269 -28.87 -3.93 -1.46
CA GLY A 269 -29.09 -3.00 -2.58
C GLY A 269 -27.98 -2.97 -3.61
N GLN A 270 -26.86 -3.69 -3.41
CA GLN A 270 -25.82 -3.88 -4.41
C GLN A 270 -25.98 -5.26 -5.08
N ARG A 271 -25.80 -5.31 -6.41
CA ARG A 271 -25.90 -6.54 -7.19
C ARG A 271 -24.70 -7.46 -6.94
N ASP A 272 -23.52 -6.87 -6.89
CA ASP A 272 -22.26 -7.59 -6.71
C ASP A 272 -21.76 -7.48 -5.27
N PRO A 273 -21.14 -8.52 -4.74
CA PRO A 273 -20.52 -8.45 -3.41
C PRO A 273 -19.36 -7.47 -3.42
N VAL A 274 -19.19 -6.78 -2.30
CA VAL A 274 -18.06 -5.86 -2.07
C VAL A 274 -16.90 -6.65 -1.48
N ARG A 275 -15.73 -6.55 -2.09
CA ARG A 275 -14.48 -7.06 -1.55
C ARG A 275 -13.76 -5.96 -0.81
N LEU A 276 -13.28 -6.27 0.38
CA LEU A 276 -12.59 -5.35 1.28
C LEU A 276 -11.34 -6.02 1.83
N TRP A 277 -10.31 -5.24 2.03
CA TRP A 277 -9.13 -5.66 2.76
C TRP A 277 -9.24 -5.23 4.22
N MET A 278 -8.93 -6.16 5.13
CA MET A 278 -8.94 -5.95 6.57
C MET A 278 -7.62 -6.42 7.16
N GLY A 279 -7.21 -5.79 8.25
CA GLY A 279 -6.04 -6.25 9.01
C GLY A 279 -6.43 -7.30 10.05
N LEU A 280 -6.04 -8.56 9.87
CA LEU A 280 -6.19 -9.59 10.89
C LEU A 280 -5.14 -9.38 11.98
N ARG A 281 -5.59 -9.19 13.23
CA ARG A 281 -4.73 -8.94 14.39
C ARG A 281 -4.87 -9.95 15.52
N GLY A 282 -5.75 -10.94 15.38
CA GLY A 282 -5.86 -11.96 16.41
C GLY A 282 -7.07 -12.86 16.34
N PHE A 283 -7.09 -13.77 17.28
CA PHE A 283 -8.18 -14.69 17.56
C PHE A 283 -8.48 -14.68 19.06
N GLY A 284 -9.70 -14.99 19.45
CA GLY A 284 -10.10 -15.11 20.83
C GLY A 284 -11.26 -16.07 20.99
N HIS A 285 -11.54 -16.37 22.25
CA HIS A 285 -12.68 -17.17 22.69
C HIS A 285 -13.46 -16.39 23.73
N ASP A 286 -14.77 -16.45 23.65
CA ASP A 286 -15.68 -15.89 24.66
C ASP A 286 -16.33 -17.05 25.42
N ASP A 287 -15.88 -17.25 26.66
CA ASP A 287 -16.37 -18.31 27.53
C ASP A 287 -17.86 -18.17 27.89
N ALA A 288 -18.38 -16.94 27.90
CA ALA A 288 -19.78 -16.70 28.28
C ALA A 288 -20.76 -17.21 27.25
N VAL A 289 -20.38 -17.16 25.97
CA VAL A 289 -21.21 -17.61 24.83
C VAL A 289 -20.60 -18.83 24.13
N MET A 290 -19.49 -19.35 24.64
CA MET A 290 -18.76 -20.50 24.08
C MET A 290 -18.49 -20.35 22.58
N ALA A 291 -18.04 -19.18 22.17
CA ALA A 291 -17.85 -18.85 20.76
C ALA A 291 -16.46 -18.29 20.46
N ASP A 292 -15.88 -18.75 19.38
CA ASP A 292 -14.65 -18.20 18.84
C ASP A 292 -14.92 -16.96 17.99
N PHE A 293 -14.00 -16.01 18.03
CA PHE A 293 -14.05 -14.79 17.25
C PHE A 293 -12.68 -14.42 16.66
N VAL A 294 -12.70 -13.58 15.65
CA VAL A 294 -11.51 -12.96 15.08
C VAL A 294 -11.47 -11.47 15.43
N LEU A 295 -10.26 -10.96 15.63
CA LEU A 295 -9.98 -9.55 15.88
C LEU A 295 -9.44 -8.94 14.59
N LEU A 296 -10.11 -7.93 14.08
CA LEU A 296 -9.82 -7.30 12.81
C LEU A 296 -9.64 -5.77 12.98
N ASN A 297 -8.91 -5.17 12.06
CA ASN A 297 -9.01 -3.77 11.74
C ASN A 297 -9.84 -3.62 10.46
N ASP A 298 -11.00 -2.99 10.57
CA ASP A 298 -11.89 -2.67 9.44
C ASP A 298 -11.70 -1.21 9.02
N PRO A 299 -11.00 -0.95 7.91
CA PRO A 299 -10.75 0.42 7.48
C PRO A 299 -12.00 1.17 7.03
N THR A 300 -13.13 0.49 6.84
CA THR A 300 -14.41 1.13 6.47
C THR A 300 -15.16 1.75 7.65
N ALA A 301 -14.60 1.69 8.85
CA ALA A 301 -15.14 2.35 10.04
C ALA A 301 -15.16 3.88 9.87
N ASP A 302 -16.08 4.53 10.57
CA ASP A 302 -16.29 5.99 10.46
C ASP A 302 -15.13 6.82 11.06
N THR A 303 -14.41 6.24 12.01
CA THR A 303 -13.27 6.89 12.69
C THR A 303 -12.17 5.88 12.98
N ASP A 304 -10.93 6.35 13.14
CA ASP A 304 -9.79 5.51 13.52
C ASP A 304 -10.07 4.70 14.79
N GLY A 305 -10.68 5.30 15.80
CA GLY A 305 -11.01 4.62 17.06
C GLY A 305 -12.04 3.49 16.92
N ALA A 306 -12.83 3.47 15.84
CA ALA A 306 -13.82 2.42 15.54
C ALA A 306 -13.29 1.31 14.62
N VAL A 307 -12.08 1.44 14.11
CA VAL A 307 -11.44 0.48 13.19
C VAL A 307 -11.28 -0.91 13.82
N ASN A 308 -10.98 -0.97 15.10
CA ASN A 308 -10.87 -2.23 15.84
C ASN A 308 -12.24 -2.91 15.98
N CYS A 309 -12.43 -4.00 15.30
CA CYS A 309 -13.68 -4.76 15.38
C CYS A 309 -13.45 -6.24 15.73
N THR A 310 -14.52 -6.86 16.17
CA THR A 310 -14.59 -8.28 16.47
C THR A 310 -15.67 -8.90 15.58
N MET A 311 -15.37 -10.04 14.98
CA MET A 311 -16.30 -10.79 14.15
C MET A 311 -16.37 -12.23 14.62
N ALA A 312 -17.59 -12.80 14.71
CA ALA A 312 -17.72 -14.21 15.02
C ALA A 312 -16.95 -15.07 14.01
N LEU A 313 -16.25 -16.11 14.46
CA LEU A 313 -15.42 -16.94 13.58
C LEU A 313 -16.24 -17.56 12.44
N VAL A 314 -17.49 -17.96 12.71
CA VAL A 314 -18.38 -18.53 11.70
C VAL A 314 -18.72 -17.53 10.58
N ASP A 315 -18.89 -16.25 10.92
CA ASP A 315 -19.12 -15.20 9.93
C ASP A 315 -17.86 -14.86 9.16
N PHE A 316 -16.72 -14.80 9.85
CA PHE A 316 -15.45 -14.62 9.18
C PHE A 316 -15.18 -15.74 8.17
N MET A 317 -15.39 -16.98 8.52
CA MET A 317 -15.24 -18.12 7.61
C MET A 317 -16.15 -18.02 6.37
N ARG A 318 -17.33 -17.43 6.52
CA ARG A 318 -18.27 -17.20 5.41
C ARG A 318 -17.75 -16.12 4.46
N TYR A 319 -17.18 -15.04 4.99
CA TYR A 319 -16.80 -13.85 4.23
C TYR A 319 -15.34 -13.89 3.74
N PHE A 320 -14.46 -14.55 4.45
CA PHE A 320 -13.05 -14.66 4.06
C PHE A 320 -12.91 -15.42 2.75
N THR A 321 -12.29 -14.78 1.75
CA THR A 321 -12.12 -15.35 0.41
C THR A 321 -11.03 -16.44 0.36
N GLY A 322 -10.13 -16.46 1.34
CA GLY A 322 -8.88 -17.22 1.34
C GLY A 322 -7.69 -16.42 0.85
N LYS A 323 -7.92 -15.29 0.14
CA LYS A 323 -6.81 -14.42 -0.35
C LYS A 323 -6.27 -13.58 0.81
N ALA A 324 -4.95 -13.59 0.96
CA ALA A 324 -4.24 -12.88 2.02
C ALA A 324 -2.92 -12.30 1.52
N ILE A 325 -2.39 -11.31 2.25
CA ILE A 325 -1.03 -10.81 2.05
C ILE A 325 -0.27 -11.01 3.36
N ALA A 326 0.77 -11.83 3.30
CA ALA A 326 1.69 -12.06 4.41
C ALA A 326 2.82 -11.03 4.37
N LEU A 327 3.18 -10.50 5.54
CA LEU A 327 4.31 -9.60 5.74
C LEU A 327 5.12 -10.08 6.94
N ARG A 328 6.43 -10.18 6.77
CA ARG A 328 7.36 -10.56 7.82
C ARG A 328 8.12 -9.35 8.35
N PRO A 329 8.67 -9.42 9.56
CA PRO A 329 9.55 -8.39 10.08
C PRO A 329 10.66 -8.02 9.09
N LYS A 330 11.04 -6.77 9.10
CA LYS A 330 12.09 -6.22 8.26
C LYS A 330 13.40 -6.99 8.47
N GLN A 331 13.96 -7.51 7.40
CA GLN A 331 15.22 -8.25 7.43
C GLN A 331 16.43 -7.38 7.15
N ARG A 332 16.21 -6.18 6.60
CA ARG A 332 17.23 -5.25 6.15
C ARG A 332 16.68 -3.83 6.10
N GLU A 333 17.56 -2.86 6.09
CA GLU A 333 17.18 -1.48 5.85
C GLU A 333 16.60 -1.30 4.45
N ALA A 334 15.70 -0.33 4.32
CA ALA A 334 15.11 0.05 3.03
C ALA A 334 16.19 0.53 2.06
N GLU A 335 16.02 0.24 0.81
CA GLU A 335 16.93 0.64 -0.26
C GLU A 335 16.61 2.05 -0.80
N ALA A 336 17.46 2.52 -1.71
CA ALA A 336 17.36 3.90 -2.19
C ALA A 336 16.10 4.20 -3.03
N ASP A 337 15.44 3.19 -3.57
CA ASP A 337 14.18 3.28 -4.32
C ASP A 337 12.93 3.25 -3.45
N ARG A 338 13.10 3.10 -2.12
CA ARG A 338 12.00 3.34 -1.18
C ARG A 338 11.42 4.73 -1.44
N PRO A 339 10.08 4.87 -1.35
CA PRO A 339 9.44 6.18 -1.34
C PRO A 339 10.17 7.13 -0.39
N ARG A 340 10.66 8.24 -0.90
CA ARG A 340 11.57 9.10 -0.15
C ARG A 340 10.79 10.14 0.62
N ARG A 341 11.22 10.39 1.85
CA ARG A 341 10.82 11.57 2.60
C ARG A 341 11.84 12.67 2.45
N LEU A 342 11.43 13.75 1.79
CA LEU A 342 12.25 14.93 1.59
C LEU A 342 11.82 15.98 2.63
N ARG A 343 12.65 16.21 3.63
CA ARG A 343 12.46 17.35 4.52
C ARG A 343 12.72 18.63 3.75
N CYS A 344 11.73 19.52 3.78
CA CYS A 344 11.73 20.81 3.14
C CYS A 344 11.40 21.88 4.15
N ASP A 345 11.69 23.13 3.79
CA ASP A 345 11.15 24.32 4.42
C ASP A 345 10.00 24.87 3.57
N LEU A 346 9.19 25.77 4.10
CA LEU A 346 8.15 26.46 3.37
C LEU A 346 8.44 27.96 3.36
N ARG A 347 8.60 28.51 2.16
CA ARG A 347 8.69 29.95 1.90
C ARG A 347 7.31 30.51 1.62
N ALA A 348 6.93 31.58 2.29
CA ALA A 348 5.68 32.29 2.02
C ALA A 348 5.70 32.92 0.62
N GLY A 349 4.59 32.77 -0.10
CA GLY A 349 4.35 33.43 -1.38
C GLY A 349 3.91 34.89 -1.23
N SER A 350 3.63 35.51 -2.35
CA SER A 350 3.06 36.86 -2.41
C SER A 350 1.57 36.90 -2.03
N GLU A 351 0.87 35.81 -2.28
CA GLU A 351 -0.54 35.66 -1.95
C GLU A 351 -0.71 35.09 -0.53
N PRO A 352 -1.70 35.59 0.25
CA PRO A 352 -1.95 35.09 1.59
C PRO A 352 -2.32 33.60 1.57
N GLY A 353 -1.58 32.79 2.36
CA GLY A 353 -1.84 31.37 2.50
C GLY A 353 -1.22 30.49 1.43
N VAL A 354 -0.47 31.06 0.48
CA VAL A 354 0.32 30.33 -0.49
C VAL A 354 1.73 30.18 0.01
N TYR A 355 2.25 28.95 -0.06
CA TYR A 355 3.60 28.60 0.34
C TYR A 355 4.26 27.71 -0.71
N TYR A 356 5.59 27.83 -0.84
CA TYR A 356 6.41 27.06 -1.77
C TYR A 356 7.38 26.19 -1.00
N PHE A 357 7.57 24.97 -1.45
CA PHE A 357 8.59 24.10 -0.89
C PHE A 357 9.98 24.59 -1.27
N GLU A 358 10.87 24.58 -0.29
CA GLU A 358 12.27 24.94 -0.44
C GLU A 358 13.16 23.87 0.20
N ARG A 359 14.25 23.51 -0.41
CA ARG A 359 15.19 22.54 0.13
C ARG A 359 16.60 23.09 0.07
N ARG A 360 17.20 23.32 1.25
CA ARG A 360 18.55 23.88 1.38
C ARG A 360 18.73 25.24 0.69
N GLY A 361 17.68 26.07 0.69
CA GLY A 361 17.67 27.38 0.05
C GLY A 361 17.37 27.36 -1.45
N GLU A 362 17.17 26.18 -2.05
CA GLU A 362 16.79 26.04 -3.45
C GLU A 362 15.29 25.69 -3.59
N PRO A 363 14.60 26.22 -4.61
CA PRO A 363 13.20 25.87 -4.86
C PRO A 363 13.02 24.35 -4.99
N ALA A 364 12.02 23.83 -4.32
CA ALA A 364 11.59 22.43 -4.40
C ALA A 364 10.09 22.35 -4.70
N ASP A 365 9.62 23.28 -5.53
CA ASP A 365 8.22 23.45 -5.89
C ASP A 365 7.61 22.17 -6.45
N LEU A 366 6.29 22.06 -6.38
CA LEU A 366 5.58 20.92 -6.94
C LEU A 366 5.62 21.02 -8.48
N PRO A 367 5.97 19.94 -9.20
CA PRO A 367 6.05 19.96 -10.65
C PRO A 367 4.68 20.24 -11.29
N GLU A 368 4.67 20.69 -12.53
CA GLU A 368 3.43 20.99 -13.27
C GLU A 368 2.51 19.77 -13.40
N ASP A 369 3.10 18.60 -13.57
CA ASP A 369 2.44 17.31 -13.70
C ASP A 369 2.18 16.64 -12.34
N PHE A 370 2.32 17.37 -11.23
CA PHE A 370 2.09 16.81 -9.90
C PHE A 370 0.70 16.19 -9.81
N SER A 371 0.69 14.88 -9.75
CA SER A 371 -0.47 14.05 -9.50
C SER A 371 -0.27 13.39 -8.15
N GLY A 372 -0.93 13.90 -7.12
CA GLY A 372 -0.71 13.39 -5.79
C GLY A 372 -1.60 14.06 -4.74
N TRP A 373 -1.29 13.82 -3.49
CA TRP A 373 -2.02 14.27 -2.32
C TRP A 373 -1.24 15.35 -1.58
N ILE A 374 -1.92 16.45 -1.25
CA ILE A 374 -1.35 17.53 -0.42
C ILE A 374 -2.28 17.74 0.75
N ALA A 375 -1.75 17.64 1.95
CA ALA A 375 -2.50 17.90 3.16
C ALA A 375 -1.63 18.48 4.25
N CYS A 376 -2.27 19.04 5.27
CA CYS A 376 -1.62 19.50 6.48
C CYS A 376 -2.33 18.96 7.70
N ALA A 377 -1.59 18.84 8.81
CA ALA A 377 -2.10 18.47 10.10
C ALA A 377 -1.48 19.34 11.19
N PRO A 378 -2.15 19.58 12.33
CA PRO A 378 -1.56 20.28 13.47
C PRO A 378 -0.22 19.64 13.85
N HIS A 379 0.80 20.47 14.04
CA HIS A 379 2.11 20.02 14.48
C HIS A 379 2.11 19.85 16.00
N ASP A 380 2.22 18.63 16.47
CA ASP A 380 2.21 18.25 17.90
C ASP A 380 3.60 18.15 18.53
N GLY A 381 4.64 18.52 17.78
CA GLY A 381 6.04 18.39 18.23
C GLY A 381 6.62 16.98 18.06
N VAL A 382 5.82 16.01 17.62
CA VAL A 382 6.27 14.65 17.31
C VAL A 382 6.70 14.58 15.85
N ALA A 383 7.89 14.09 15.60
CA ALA A 383 8.48 14.02 14.25
C ALA A 383 7.82 12.96 13.34
N HIS A 384 6.83 12.21 13.83
CA HIS A 384 6.24 11.09 13.12
C HIS A 384 5.00 11.51 12.32
N ALA A 385 5.02 11.27 11.02
CA ALA A 385 3.91 11.52 10.11
C ALA A 385 2.70 10.60 10.37
N THR A 386 2.93 9.46 11.00
CA THR A 386 2.01 8.33 11.10
C THR A 386 1.34 8.17 12.46
N THR A 387 1.29 9.22 13.28
CA THR A 387 0.52 9.14 14.52
C THR A 387 -0.96 8.92 14.20
N ALA A 388 -1.53 7.82 14.69
CA ALA A 388 -2.97 7.58 14.66
C ALA A 388 -3.73 8.80 15.21
N HIS A 389 -4.95 9.04 14.71
CA HIS A 389 -5.84 10.13 15.13
C HIS A 389 -5.47 11.54 14.65
N ARG A 390 -4.63 11.69 13.63
CA ARG A 390 -4.43 13.00 12.99
C ARG A 390 -5.57 13.31 12.03
N THR A 391 -6.13 14.49 12.19
CA THR A 391 -7.03 15.04 11.17
C THR A 391 -6.20 15.75 10.12
N PHE A 392 -6.16 15.20 8.94
CA PHE A 392 -5.56 15.83 7.78
C PHE A 392 -6.54 16.76 7.11
N LEU A 393 -6.10 17.99 6.82
CA LEU A 393 -6.86 18.96 6.05
C LEU A 393 -6.22 19.11 4.69
N ARG A 394 -7.01 18.96 3.64
CA ARG A 394 -6.51 18.97 2.27
C ARG A 394 -6.06 20.38 1.88
N CYS A 395 -4.86 20.45 1.29
CA CYS A 395 -4.36 21.65 0.61
C CYS A 395 -4.48 21.48 -0.88
N THR A 396 -4.45 22.59 -1.64
CA THR A 396 -4.48 22.56 -3.10
C THR A 396 -3.14 23.02 -3.67
N ARG A 397 -2.76 22.47 -4.83
CA ARG A 397 -1.63 22.96 -5.60
C ARG A 397 -2.03 24.22 -6.34
N THR A 398 -1.18 25.24 -6.33
CA THR A 398 -1.32 26.43 -7.19
C THR A 398 -0.72 26.15 -8.58
N GLU A 399 -1.10 26.93 -9.59
CA GLU A 399 -0.62 26.76 -10.97
C GLU A 399 0.92 26.84 -11.06
N ASP A 400 1.53 27.67 -10.25
CA ASP A 400 2.98 27.93 -10.19
C ASP A 400 3.75 26.97 -9.23
N GLY A 401 3.12 25.87 -8.78
CA GLY A 401 3.78 24.83 -7.99
C GLY A 401 3.82 25.06 -6.49
N GLY A 402 3.09 26.05 -5.99
CA GLY A 402 2.91 26.30 -4.57
C GLY A 402 1.82 25.44 -3.92
N VAL A 403 1.64 25.63 -2.64
CA VAL A 403 0.62 24.99 -1.79
C VAL A 403 -0.26 26.05 -1.18
N GLN A 404 -1.56 26.02 -1.47
CA GLN A 404 -2.58 26.87 -0.87
C GLN A 404 -3.19 26.19 0.35
N PHE A 405 -3.11 26.85 1.49
CA PHE A 405 -3.73 26.39 2.73
C PHE A 405 -5.23 26.68 2.76
N PRO A 406 -6.04 25.81 3.39
CA PRO A 406 -7.45 26.09 3.63
C PRO A 406 -7.68 27.36 4.43
N PRO A 407 -8.69 28.18 4.09
CA PRO A 407 -8.95 29.46 4.76
C PRO A 407 -9.17 29.33 6.27
N GLU A 408 -9.78 28.23 6.73
CA GLU A 408 -10.02 27.97 8.15
C GLU A 408 -8.74 27.86 8.97
N LEU A 409 -7.65 27.34 8.38
CA LEU A 409 -6.34 27.25 9.04
C LEU A 409 -5.66 28.62 9.10
N LEU A 410 -5.82 29.43 8.08
CA LEU A 410 -5.31 30.79 8.05
C LEU A 410 -5.98 31.65 9.13
N ALA A 411 -7.29 31.42 9.36
CA ALA A 411 -8.05 32.09 10.41
C ALA A 411 -7.67 31.61 11.80
N ALA A 412 -7.35 30.32 11.97
CA ALA A 412 -6.97 29.75 13.25
C ALA A 412 -5.53 30.08 13.67
N GLY A 413 -4.63 30.19 12.69
CA GLY A 413 -3.19 30.30 12.94
C GLY A 413 -2.63 29.06 13.65
N GLY A 414 -1.33 29.00 13.88
CA GLY A 414 -0.72 27.90 14.62
C GLY A 414 0.44 27.25 13.90
N ARG A 415 0.87 26.09 14.39
CA ARG A 415 1.93 25.28 13.74
C ARG A 415 1.29 24.07 13.05
N TYR A 416 1.72 23.82 11.83
CA TYR A 416 1.24 22.72 11.01
C TYR A 416 2.41 22.00 10.35
N SER A 417 2.25 20.69 10.17
CA SER A 417 3.08 19.90 9.28
C SER A 417 2.35 19.75 7.95
N VAL A 418 3.07 19.92 6.84
CA VAL A 418 2.55 19.84 5.48
C VAL A 418 3.17 18.64 4.78
N TYR A 419 2.36 17.89 4.10
CA TYR A 419 2.73 16.67 3.40
C TYR A 419 2.30 16.78 1.95
N ALA A 420 3.20 16.49 1.01
CA ALA A 420 2.88 16.38 -0.41
C ALA A 420 3.45 15.04 -0.92
N VAL A 421 2.58 14.10 -1.26
CA VAL A 421 2.95 12.78 -1.77
C VAL A 421 2.68 12.76 -3.26
N ASP A 422 3.69 12.45 -4.06
CA ASP A 422 3.57 12.35 -5.51
C ASP A 422 3.26 10.91 -5.97
N GLN A 423 3.04 10.74 -7.27
CA GLN A 423 2.68 9.45 -7.88
C GLN A 423 3.74 8.35 -7.72
N THR A 424 4.96 8.68 -7.28
CA THR A 424 6.01 7.70 -6.97
C THR A 424 5.97 7.26 -5.52
N GLY A 425 5.09 7.85 -4.69
CA GLY A 425 5.05 7.69 -3.24
C GLY A 425 6.08 8.55 -2.51
N THR A 426 6.86 9.37 -3.22
CA THR A 426 7.83 10.28 -2.59
C THR A 426 7.08 11.42 -1.91
N MET A 427 7.39 11.64 -0.63
CA MET A 427 6.76 12.67 0.19
C MET A 427 7.70 13.84 0.44
N ARG A 428 7.21 15.06 0.19
CA ARG A 428 7.78 16.27 0.77
C ARG A 428 7.10 16.54 2.10
N VAL A 429 7.87 16.81 3.13
CA VAL A 429 7.36 17.18 4.45
C VAL A 429 8.02 18.47 4.91
N ALA A 430 7.20 19.42 5.36
CA ALA A 430 7.66 20.69 5.88
C ALA A 430 6.82 21.13 7.09
N GLU A 431 7.39 21.99 7.92
CA GLU A 431 6.69 22.63 9.02
C GLU A 431 6.45 24.10 8.69
N VAL A 432 5.30 24.61 9.10
CA VAL A 432 4.93 26.01 8.94
C VAL A 432 4.30 26.57 10.21
N ARG A 433 4.58 27.82 10.48
CA ARG A 433 3.88 28.59 11.51
C ARG A 433 3.02 29.64 10.83
N LEU A 434 1.70 29.41 10.84
CA LEU A 434 0.73 30.38 10.36
C LEU A 434 0.56 31.49 11.43
N PRO A 435 0.60 32.78 11.03
CA PRO A 435 0.39 33.88 11.95
C PRO A 435 -1.05 33.84 12.49
N LYS A 436 -1.22 34.15 13.76
CA LYS A 436 -2.57 34.39 14.31
C LYS A 436 -3.11 35.68 13.69
N PRO A 437 -4.37 35.69 13.22
CA PRO A 437 -4.97 36.93 12.76
C PRO A 437 -4.96 37.95 13.89
N LYS A 438 -4.58 39.19 13.57
CA LYS A 438 -4.71 40.30 14.54
C LYS A 438 -6.19 40.43 14.88
N PRO A 439 -6.54 40.51 16.18
CA PRO A 439 -7.92 40.81 16.55
C PRO A 439 -8.36 42.08 15.81
N ALA A 440 -9.52 42.01 15.20
CA ALA A 440 -10.11 43.18 14.54
C ALA A 440 -10.10 44.35 15.58
N PRO A 441 -9.72 45.56 15.15
CA PRO A 441 -9.79 46.70 16.04
C PRO A 441 -11.21 46.78 16.60
N ALA A 442 -11.31 46.83 17.94
CA ALA A 442 -12.61 46.94 18.61
C ALA A 442 -13.39 48.09 17.95
N SER A 443 -14.54 47.77 17.41
CA SER A 443 -15.44 48.79 16.87
C SER A 443 -15.70 49.80 18.00
N THR A 444 -15.16 51.01 17.86
CA THR A 444 -15.55 52.14 18.71
C THR A 444 -17.00 52.44 18.37
N GLU A 445 -17.91 51.90 19.18
CA GLU A 445 -19.29 52.38 19.17
C GLU A 445 -19.24 53.92 19.41
N PRO A 446 -19.92 54.71 18.58
CA PRO A 446 -20.01 56.14 18.83
C PRO A 446 -20.78 56.32 20.13
N LYS A 447 -20.11 56.92 21.14
CA LYS A 447 -20.78 57.39 22.38
C LYS A 447 -21.95 58.23 21.95
N ALA A 448 -23.18 57.78 22.24
CA ALA A 448 -24.40 58.55 22.13
C ALA A 448 -24.26 59.78 23.04
N ASN A 449 -24.16 60.98 22.43
CA ASN A 449 -24.26 62.26 23.12
C ASN A 449 -25.62 62.33 23.78
N GLY A 450 -25.64 62.26 25.11
CA GLY A 450 -26.82 62.59 25.91
C GLY A 450 -27.18 64.08 25.77
N GLN A 451 -28.20 64.35 25.01
CA GLN A 451 -28.90 65.64 25.12
C GLN A 451 -29.88 65.52 26.28
N THR A 452 -29.55 66.22 27.36
CA THR A 452 -30.50 66.59 28.43
C THR A 452 -31.41 67.66 27.85
N GLY A 453 -32.64 67.27 27.49
CA GLY A 453 -33.70 68.19 27.15
C GLY A 453 -34.56 68.45 28.41
N ASP A 454 -34.45 69.66 28.96
CA ASP A 454 -35.39 70.22 29.90
C ASP A 454 -36.80 70.27 29.33
N ALA A 455 -37.77 69.76 30.10
CA ALA A 455 -39.18 69.95 29.81
C ALA A 455 -39.73 71.02 30.78
N PRO A 456 -40.42 72.04 30.30
CA PRO A 456 -41.05 73.05 31.21
C PRO A 456 -42.38 72.51 31.75
N ALA A 457 -42.57 72.78 33.02
CA ALA A 457 -43.86 72.62 33.68
C ALA A 457 -44.85 73.70 33.23
N GLN A 458 -46.11 73.29 33.05
CA GLN A 458 -47.28 74.20 33.08
C GLN A 458 -48.53 73.45 33.49
N PRO A 459 -49.60 74.22 33.82
CA PRO A 459 -49.99 74.51 35.19
C PRO A 459 -51.13 73.63 35.64
#